data_f004040a98c0ca8bef87b1c84af7166d
#
_entry.id   f004040a98c0ca8bef87b1c84af7166d
#
_cell.length_a   1.000
_cell.length_b   1.000
_cell.length_c   1.000
_cell.angle_alpha   90.00
_cell.angle_beta   90.00
_cell.angle_gamma   90.00
#
_symmetry.space_group_name_H-M   'P 1'
#
loop_
_entity.id
_entity.type
_entity.pdbx_description
1 polymer ?
#
loop_
_entity_poly.entity_id
_entity_poly.type
_entity_poly.pdbx_seq_one_letter_code
_entity_poly.pdbx_strand_id
1 'polypeptide(L)'
;MARGYPMAEQNITFSRRTLVAGAAGLSGLALAQRATTRDELVKLPPYGNGTIGSGIRSRLIDNVNGLTVHILEAGYETPGRQLVYLMHGFPELAYSWRKIMPVLAAAGYHVIAPDQRGFGRTIGWDPSYEADGNQFRILNMTRDAIGLVYALGYRSVAMVVGHDAGAPVASWSALIRPDIFRSITIMSSPFEGPPALPFNTANGALMPRPPITDDQLDAELAKLNPPRKYYQNHQRTRGANDDMLHAPQGLHNFFRGYYYFKSADYKGNNPHPLKARTAEEMAQIPHYYVMLKDKSMAATAAEAMPPADYIANCKWLTEAEVGVYATEYGRTGFTGALQGYRVRRGSDPVSLAEMRTFSGRSIDVPSQFIAGKSDWGVYQTPGVAEKMQTTACSKMVGFHRLDGAGHWVQQEQPEKVSELMLEFLRKYGKA
;
A
#
# COMPACT_ATOMS: atom_id res chain seq x y z
N MET A 1 -32.85 53.45 9.53
CA MET A 1 -33.17 53.35 8.10
C MET A 1 -32.44 52.15 7.54
N ALA A 2 -33.16 51.02 7.43
CA ALA A 2 -32.59 49.78 6.88
C ALA A 2 -33.00 49.73 5.41
N ARG A 3 -31.99 49.55 4.53
CA ARG A 3 -32.23 49.30 3.10
C ARG A 3 -32.04 47.80 2.87
N GLY A 4 -33.17 47.11 2.56
CA GLY A 4 -33.19 45.73 2.11
C GLY A 4 -32.78 45.64 0.63
N TYR A 5 -32.04 44.59 0.29
CA TYR A 5 -31.74 44.15 -1.06
C TYR A 5 -32.72 43.01 -1.44
N PRO A 6 -33.29 42.96 -2.63
CA PRO A 6 -34.15 41.88 -3.06
C PRO A 6 -33.32 40.70 -3.57
N MET A 7 -33.64 39.50 -3.15
CA MET A 7 -33.16 38.24 -3.71
C MET A 7 -33.91 37.96 -5.02
N ALA A 8 -33.16 37.77 -6.10
CA ALA A 8 -33.71 37.32 -7.38
C ALA A 8 -33.60 35.77 -7.44
N GLU A 9 -34.76 35.13 -7.50
CA GLU A 9 -34.87 33.70 -7.83
C GLU A 9 -34.62 33.52 -9.33
N GLN A 10 -33.55 32.77 -9.69
CA GLN A 10 -33.36 32.30 -11.05
C GLN A 10 -33.84 30.86 -11.17
N ASN A 11 -35.01 30.69 -11.81
CA ASN A 11 -35.48 29.40 -12.26
C ASN A 11 -34.71 28.92 -13.47
N ILE A 12 -33.91 27.84 -13.30
CA ILE A 12 -33.20 27.17 -14.40
C ILE A 12 -34.10 26.03 -14.91
N THR A 13 -34.67 26.24 -16.08
CA THR A 13 -35.45 25.24 -16.83
C THR A 13 -34.49 24.41 -17.70
N PHE A 14 -34.40 23.11 -17.47
CA PHE A 14 -33.66 22.18 -18.34
C PHE A 14 -34.51 21.77 -19.54
N SER A 15 -34.07 22.16 -20.73
CA SER A 15 -34.64 21.74 -22.03
C SER A 15 -34.03 20.37 -22.43
N ARG A 16 -34.93 19.39 -22.67
CA ARG A 16 -34.56 18.12 -23.31
C ARG A 16 -34.26 18.36 -24.79
N ARG A 17 -33.01 18.22 -25.24
CA ARG A 17 -32.64 18.11 -26.65
C ARG A 17 -32.31 16.67 -26.99
N THR A 18 -33.09 16.15 -27.94
CA THR A 18 -32.96 14.87 -28.64
C THR A 18 -31.60 14.76 -29.32
N LEU A 19 -30.83 13.69 -29.02
CA LEU A 19 -29.61 13.34 -29.74
C LEU A 19 -29.95 12.37 -30.87
N VAL A 20 -29.71 12.82 -32.09
CA VAL A 20 -29.73 12.02 -33.32
C VAL A 20 -28.40 11.21 -33.40
N ALA A 21 -28.52 9.91 -33.62
CA ALA A 21 -27.41 8.99 -33.80
C ALA A 21 -26.70 9.22 -35.14
N GLY A 22 -25.40 9.46 -35.10
CA GLY A 22 -24.51 9.38 -36.26
C GLY A 22 -23.44 8.30 -35.98
N ALA A 23 -23.47 7.22 -36.76
CA ALA A 23 -22.48 6.16 -36.71
C ALA A 23 -21.24 6.57 -37.50
N ALA A 24 -20.07 6.53 -36.89
CA ALA A 24 -18.77 6.08 -37.43
C ALA A 24 -17.62 6.46 -36.49
N GLY A 25 -16.78 5.50 -36.12
CA GLY A 25 -15.50 5.74 -35.42
C GLY A 25 -15.34 4.82 -34.22
N LEU A 26 -14.80 3.61 -34.45
CA LEU A 26 -14.30 2.71 -33.42
C LEU A 26 -13.06 3.35 -32.76
N SER A 27 -13.27 4.21 -31.78
CA SER A 27 -12.26 4.63 -30.82
C SER A 27 -12.56 3.87 -29.53
N GLY A 28 -11.60 3.10 -29.03
CA GLY A 28 -11.75 2.31 -27.81
C GLY A 28 -12.24 3.14 -26.64
N LEU A 29 -13.51 3.05 -26.33
CA LEU A 29 -14.08 3.48 -25.07
C LEU A 29 -13.52 2.55 -24.00
N ALA A 30 -12.53 3.04 -23.25
CA ALA A 30 -12.20 2.43 -21.97
C ALA A 30 -13.50 2.34 -21.16
N LEU A 31 -14.02 1.14 -20.99
CA LEU A 31 -15.18 0.88 -20.13
C LEU A 31 -14.80 1.40 -18.75
N ALA A 32 -15.44 2.47 -18.31
CA ALA A 32 -15.31 2.97 -16.95
C ALA A 32 -15.62 1.80 -16.01
N GLN A 33 -14.66 1.44 -15.16
CA GLN A 33 -14.80 0.33 -14.23
C GLN A 33 -15.99 0.64 -13.31
N ARG A 34 -17.07 -0.16 -13.42
CA ARG A 34 -18.28 0.03 -12.64
C ARG A 34 -17.99 -0.28 -11.18
N ALA A 35 -18.47 0.57 -10.27
CA ALA A 35 -18.40 0.30 -8.84
C ALA A 35 -19.10 -1.04 -8.51
N THR A 36 -18.39 -1.96 -7.88
CA THR A 36 -18.92 -3.23 -7.39
C THR A 36 -19.90 -2.97 -6.25
N THR A 37 -21.03 -3.67 -6.23
CA THR A 37 -22.00 -3.59 -5.14
C THR A 37 -21.77 -4.68 -4.09
N ARG A 38 -22.34 -4.49 -2.88
CA ARG A 38 -22.28 -5.51 -1.81
C ARG A 38 -22.92 -6.83 -2.26
N ASP A 39 -24.05 -6.77 -2.96
CA ASP A 39 -24.78 -7.96 -3.44
C ASP A 39 -23.97 -8.74 -4.51
N GLU A 40 -23.16 -8.06 -5.28
CA GLU A 40 -22.22 -8.71 -6.20
C GLU A 40 -21.09 -9.40 -5.43
N LEU A 41 -20.56 -8.77 -4.37
CA LEU A 41 -19.49 -9.34 -3.55
C LEU A 41 -19.90 -10.66 -2.85
N VAL A 42 -21.13 -10.74 -2.31
CA VAL A 42 -21.61 -11.94 -1.61
C VAL A 42 -21.83 -13.13 -2.54
N LYS A 43 -21.93 -12.89 -3.86
CA LYS A 43 -22.05 -13.92 -4.89
C LYS A 43 -20.71 -14.41 -5.43
N LEU A 44 -19.61 -13.76 -5.06
CA LEU A 44 -18.27 -14.20 -5.49
C LEU A 44 -17.93 -15.56 -4.87
N PRO A 45 -17.11 -16.35 -5.56
CA PRO A 45 -16.51 -17.55 -4.98
C PRO A 45 -15.82 -17.24 -3.64
N PRO A 46 -15.63 -18.25 -2.77
CA PRO A 46 -14.89 -18.07 -1.53
C PRO A 46 -13.53 -17.39 -1.79
N TYR A 47 -13.17 -16.42 -0.93
CA TYR A 47 -11.91 -15.72 -1.03
C TYR A 47 -10.73 -16.67 -0.86
N GLY A 48 -9.69 -16.51 -1.69
CA GLY A 48 -8.50 -17.33 -1.61
C GLY A 48 -8.55 -18.66 -2.38
N ASN A 49 -9.62 -18.94 -3.14
CA ASN A 49 -9.72 -20.10 -4.03
C ASN A 49 -9.36 -21.45 -3.35
N GLY A 50 -9.71 -21.61 -2.07
CA GLY A 50 -9.43 -22.83 -1.30
C GLY A 50 -8.00 -22.90 -0.71
N THR A 51 -7.18 -21.86 -0.84
CA THR A 51 -5.80 -21.85 -0.30
C THR A 51 -5.69 -21.19 1.09
N ILE A 52 -6.80 -20.70 1.67
CA ILE A 52 -6.86 -20.14 3.02
C ILE A 52 -7.14 -21.26 4.02
N GLY A 53 -6.36 -21.32 5.10
CA GLY A 53 -6.54 -22.30 6.18
C GLY A 53 -7.89 -22.14 6.90
N SER A 54 -8.41 -23.25 7.44
CA SER A 54 -9.74 -23.33 8.08
C SER A 54 -9.94 -22.40 9.29
N GLY A 55 -8.87 -21.94 9.93
CA GLY A 55 -8.93 -20.99 11.06
C GLY A 55 -9.05 -19.52 10.64
N ILE A 56 -9.14 -19.23 9.35
CA ILE A 56 -9.32 -17.88 8.83
C ILE A 56 -10.67 -17.79 8.13
N ARG A 57 -11.49 -16.81 8.49
CA ARG A 57 -12.72 -16.49 7.77
C ARG A 57 -12.64 -15.18 7.03
N SER A 58 -13.43 -15.06 5.97
CA SER A 58 -13.63 -13.85 5.18
C SER A 58 -14.97 -13.21 5.57
N ARG A 59 -14.97 -11.87 5.77
CA ARG A 59 -16.16 -11.14 6.19
C ARG A 59 -16.18 -9.72 5.63
N LEU A 60 -17.38 -9.16 5.44
CA LEU A 60 -17.62 -7.76 5.09
C LEU A 60 -18.05 -6.98 6.33
N ILE A 61 -17.45 -5.81 6.56
CA ILE A 61 -17.78 -4.87 7.63
C ILE A 61 -18.30 -3.58 7.00
N ASP A 62 -19.55 -3.27 7.26
CA ASP A 62 -20.21 -2.09 6.72
C ASP A 62 -19.92 -0.84 7.58
N ASN A 63 -20.18 0.35 6.99
CA ASN A 63 -20.10 1.66 7.65
C ASN A 63 -18.72 2.04 8.20
N VAL A 64 -17.65 1.61 7.56
CA VAL A 64 -16.28 1.99 7.92
C VAL A 64 -15.84 3.19 7.08
N ASN A 65 -16.03 4.40 7.57
CA ASN A 65 -15.64 5.64 6.88
C ASN A 65 -16.14 5.70 5.41
N GLY A 66 -17.41 5.33 5.20
CA GLY A 66 -18.03 5.26 3.88
C GLY A 66 -17.73 3.99 3.07
N LEU A 67 -17.01 3.04 3.64
CA LEU A 67 -16.68 1.77 3.00
C LEU A 67 -17.53 0.62 3.55
N THR A 68 -17.70 -0.41 2.71
CA THR A 68 -17.86 -1.79 3.14
C THR A 68 -16.49 -2.48 3.00
N VAL A 69 -15.85 -2.74 4.12
CA VAL A 69 -14.48 -3.28 4.17
C VAL A 69 -14.51 -4.80 4.20
N HIS A 70 -13.84 -5.42 3.27
CA HIS A 70 -13.55 -6.85 3.32
C HIS A 70 -12.37 -7.12 4.27
N ILE A 71 -12.52 -8.08 5.17
CA ILE A 71 -11.45 -8.54 6.05
C ILE A 71 -11.27 -10.05 6.00
N LEU A 72 -10.04 -10.49 6.20
CA LEU A 72 -9.73 -11.80 6.75
C LEU A 72 -9.57 -11.66 8.26
N GLU A 73 -10.08 -12.61 9.02
CA GLU A 73 -9.93 -12.63 10.48
C GLU A 73 -9.68 -14.04 11.02
N ALA A 74 -8.89 -14.12 12.08
CA ALA A 74 -8.55 -15.37 12.78
C ALA A 74 -8.52 -15.13 14.29
N GLY A 75 -8.86 -16.14 15.08
CA GLY A 75 -8.93 -16.03 16.53
C GLY A 75 -10.19 -15.30 17.03
N TYR A 76 -11.18 -15.15 16.19
CA TYR A 76 -12.45 -14.47 16.45
C TYR A 76 -13.41 -15.31 17.34
N GLU A 77 -13.18 -16.60 17.47
CA GLU A 77 -14.05 -17.53 18.18
C GLU A 77 -14.08 -17.27 19.68
N THR A 78 -13.04 -16.66 20.23
CA THR A 78 -12.93 -16.36 21.66
C THR A 78 -13.05 -14.85 21.89
N PRO A 79 -14.14 -14.38 22.51
CA PRO A 79 -14.31 -12.96 22.85
C PRO A 79 -13.20 -12.44 23.80
N GLY A 80 -12.94 -11.14 23.74
CA GLY A 80 -12.00 -10.48 24.66
C GLY A 80 -10.51 -10.60 24.30
N ARG A 81 -10.16 -11.29 23.22
CA ARG A 81 -8.79 -11.31 22.71
C ARG A 81 -8.35 -9.91 22.28
N GLN A 82 -7.08 -9.58 22.51
CA GLN A 82 -6.48 -8.33 22.02
C GLN A 82 -6.37 -8.35 20.50
N LEU A 83 -6.62 -7.20 19.88
CA LEU A 83 -6.60 -7.04 18.43
C LEU A 83 -5.19 -6.85 17.89
N VAL A 84 -4.83 -7.59 16.84
CA VAL A 84 -3.68 -7.36 15.96
C VAL A 84 -4.20 -7.00 14.57
N TYR A 85 -3.71 -5.91 14.00
CA TYR A 85 -4.20 -5.35 12.75
C TYR A 85 -3.09 -5.36 11.68
N LEU A 86 -3.30 -6.07 10.57
CA LEU A 86 -2.31 -6.33 9.52
C LEU A 86 -2.69 -5.61 8.22
N MET A 87 -1.87 -4.66 7.76
CA MET A 87 -2.07 -3.86 6.55
C MET A 87 -1.11 -4.31 5.45
N HIS A 88 -1.63 -4.74 4.31
CA HIS A 88 -0.86 -5.23 3.17
C HIS A 88 -0.29 -4.09 2.30
N GLY A 89 0.62 -4.42 1.37
CA GLY A 89 1.21 -3.51 0.40
C GLY A 89 0.60 -3.56 -1.00
N PHE A 90 1.39 -3.13 -1.99
CA PHE A 90 1.06 -3.19 -3.42
C PHE A 90 2.01 -4.16 -4.15
N PRO A 91 1.53 -5.01 -5.03
CA PRO A 91 0.13 -5.32 -5.38
C PRO A 91 -0.41 -6.51 -4.57
N GLU A 92 -0.42 -6.37 -3.27
CA GLU A 92 -0.92 -7.38 -2.34
C GLU A 92 -2.41 -7.19 -2.02
N LEU A 93 -2.92 -8.06 -1.13
CA LEU A 93 -4.28 -8.11 -0.60
C LEU A 93 -4.21 -8.57 0.87
N ALA A 94 -5.34 -8.58 1.59
CA ALA A 94 -5.46 -9.25 2.90
C ALA A 94 -4.86 -10.67 2.89
N TYR A 95 -4.92 -11.32 1.76
CA TYR A 95 -4.39 -12.66 1.50
C TYR A 95 -2.90 -12.83 1.81
N SER A 96 -2.11 -11.78 1.74
CA SER A 96 -0.67 -11.81 2.04
C SER A 96 -0.35 -12.27 3.47
N TRP A 97 -1.31 -12.11 4.37
CA TRP A 97 -1.17 -12.43 5.78
C TRP A 97 -1.61 -13.85 6.16
N ARG A 98 -2.11 -14.65 5.19
CA ARG A 98 -2.67 -16.00 5.41
C ARG A 98 -1.77 -16.94 6.21
N LYS A 99 -0.44 -16.79 6.12
CA LYS A 99 0.53 -17.64 6.84
C LYS A 99 0.84 -17.13 8.25
N ILE A 100 0.69 -15.83 8.49
CA ILE A 100 0.97 -15.19 9.79
C ILE A 100 -0.25 -15.28 10.72
N MET A 101 -1.46 -15.08 10.19
CA MET A 101 -2.69 -14.98 10.97
C MET A 101 -2.94 -16.17 11.87
N PRO A 102 -2.83 -17.44 11.43
CA PRO A 102 -3.09 -18.60 12.30
C PRO A 102 -2.13 -18.69 13.48
N VAL A 103 -0.86 -18.30 13.28
CA VAL A 103 0.16 -18.36 14.33
C VAL A 103 -0.14 -17.35 15.44
N LEU A 104 -0.49 -16.11 15.07
CA LEU A 104 -0.88 -15.10 16.05
C LEU A 104 -2.21 -15.43 16.74
N ALA A 105 -3.16 -15.99 16.00
CA ALA A 105 -4.44 -16.44 16.58
C ALA A 105 -4.27 -17.58 17.59
N ALA A 106 -3.41 -18.55 17.29
CA ALA A 106 -3.06 -19.63 18.21
C ALA A 106 -2.38 -19.11 19.49
N ALA A 107 -1.68 -17.98 19.42
CA ALA A 107 -1.09 -17.31 20.57
C ALA A 107 -2.10 -16.45 21.39
N GLY A 108 -3.38 -16.45 21.03
CA GLY A 108 -4.45 -15.82 21.81
C GLY A 108 -4.86 -14.44 21.33
N TYR A 109 -4.46 -14.01 20.14
CA TYR A 109 -4.87 -12.72 19.56
C TYR A 109 -6.08 -12.87 18.62
N HIS A 110 -6.91 -11.83 18.53
CA HIS A 110 -7.81 -11.64 17.41
C HIS A 110 -7.04 -10.90 16.32
N VAL A 111 -6.89 -11.52 15.15
CA VAL A 111 -6.05 -11.00 14.06
C VAL A 111 -6.93 -10.63 12.89
N ILE A 112 -6.81 -9.40 12.40
CA ILE A 112 -7.52 -8.93 11.21
C ILE A 112 -6.56 -8.46 10.14
N ALA A 113 -6.93 -8.70 8.90
CA ALA A 113 -6.26 -8.18 7.72
C ALA A 113 -7.33 -7.67 6.73
N PRO A 114 -7.52 -6.36 6.53
CA PRO A 114 -8.43 -5.84 5.52
C PRO A 114 -7.80 -5.89 4.13
N ASP A 115 -8.64 -6.02 3.10
CA ASP A 115 -8.34 -5.41 1.82
C ASP A 115 -8.50 -3.91 1.99
N GLN A 116 -7.42 -3.13 1.88
CA GLN A 116 -7.46 -1.69 2.10
C GLN A 116 -8.30 -0.97 1.04
N ARG A 117 -8.64 0.32 1.25
CA ARG A 117 -9.32 1.17 0.27
C ARG A 117 -8.62 1.09 -1.10
N GLY A 118 -9.37 0.77 -2.15
CA GLY A 118 -8.83 0.62 -3.50
C GLY A 118 -8.36 -0.79 -3.85
N PHE A 119 -8.49 -1.76 -2.94
CA PHE A 119 -8.00 -3.13 -3.12
C PHE A 119 -9.08 -4.17 -2.94
N GLY A 120 -8.93 -5.30 -3.62
CA GLY A 120 -9.65 -6.55 -3.42
C GLY A 120 -11.17 -6.39 -3.35
N ARG A 121 -11.77 -6.88 -2.26
CA ARG A 121 -13.22 -6.89 -2.06
C ARG A 121 -13.76 -5.72 -1.22
N THR A 122 -12.93 -4.74 -0.87
CA THR A 122 -13.39 -3.51 -0.21
C THR A 122 -14.00 -2.56 -1.24
N ILE A 123 -15.21 -2.05 -0.95
CA ILE A 123 -15.99 -1.17 -1.83
C ILE A 123 -16.43 0.10 -1.10
N GLY A 124 -17.04 1.06 -1.85
CA GLY A 124 -17.48 2.37 -1.33
C GLY A 124 -16.52 3.51 -1.67
N TRP A 125 -15.53 3.25 -2.53
CA TRP A 125 -14.61 4.23 -3.09
C TRP A 125 -14.90 4.43 -4.59
N ASP A 126 -14.50 5.56 -5.14
CA ASP A 126 -14.64 5.85 -6.57
C ASP A 126 -13.55 5.13 -7.39
N PRO A 127 -13.92 4.18 -8.28
CA PRO A 127 -12.97 3.41 -9.07
C PRO A 127 -12.42 4.17 -10.29
N SER A 128 -12.89 5.39 -10.57
CA SER A 128 -12.43 6.17 -11.72
C SER A 128 -10.97 6.65 -11.53
N TYR A 129 -10.25 6.78 -12.65
CA TYR A 129 -8.91 7.38 -12.60
C TYR A 129 -8.98 8.84 -12.12
N GLU A 130 -10.05 9.58 -12.44
CA GLU A 130 -10.28 10.96 -12.06
C GLU A 130 -10.88 11.12 -10.65
N ALA A 131 -10.96 10.03 -9.86
CA ALA A 131 -11.46 10.08 -8.51
C ALA A 131 -10.78 11.16 -7.68
N ASP A 132 -11.55 11.79 -6.78
CA ASP A 132 -11.00 12.76 -5.83
C ASP A 132 -9.91 12.09 -4.98
N GLY A 133 -8.69 12.59 -5.09
CA GLY A 133 -7.52 12.13 -4.33
C GLY A 133 -7.72 12.19 -2.81
N ASN A 134 -8.65 13.01 -2.30
CA ASN A 134 -9.01 13.08 -0.88
C ASN A 134 -9.28 11.70 -0.27
N GLN A 135 -9.90 10.80 -1.03
CA GLN A 135 -10.22 9.45 -0.55
C GLN A 135 -8.97 8.63 -0.19
N PHE A 136 -7.84 8.89 -0.85
CA PHE A 136 -6.61 8.11 -0.73
C PHE A 136 -5.50 8.84 0.03
N ARG A 137 -5.76 10.05 0.56
CA ARG A 137 -4.81 10.75 1.43
C ARG A 137 -4.57 9.97 2.71
N ILE A 138 -3.37 10.10 3.26
CA ILE A 138 -2.94 9.31 4.40
C ILE A 138 -3.84 9.48 5.63
N LEU A 139 -4.35 10.68 5.88
CA LEU A 139 -5.24 10.94 7.01
C LEU A 139 -6.60 10.26 6.81
N ASN A 140 -7.11 10.18 5.58
CA ASN A 140 -8.36 9.47 5.32
C ASN A 140 -8.18 7.95 5.44
N MET A 141 -7.06 7.40 4.99
CA MET A 141 -6.74 5.99 5.18
C MET A 141 -6.53 5.64 6.67
N THR A 142 -5.98 6.57 7.45
CA THR A 142 -5.93 6.45 8.93
C THR A 142 -7.35 6.41 9.53
N ARG A 143 -8.30 7.21 9.00
CA ARG A 143 -9.71 7.14 9.41
C ARG A 143 -10.36 5.81 9.07
N ASP A 144 -10.02 5.20 7.93
CA ASP A 144 -10.46 3.83 7.59
C ASP A 144 -9.98 2.83 8.66
N ALA A 145 -8.70 2.93 9.06
CA ALA A 145 -8.14 2.06 10.09
C ALA A 145 -8.85 2.23 11.45
N ILE A 146 -9.04 3.46 11.90
CA ILE A 146 -9.75 3.77 13.16
C ILE A 146 -11.21 3.32 13.10
N GLY A 147 -11.88 3.60 11.98
CA GLY A 147 -13.27 3.20 11.74
C GLY A 147 -13.46 1.69 11.81
N LEU A 148 -12.54 0.92 11.23
CA LEU A 148 -12.59 -0.54 11.28
C LEU A 148 -12.38 -1.07 12.71
N VAL A 149 -11.44 -0.51 13.47
CA VAL A 149 -11.23 -0.86 14.89
C VAL A 149 -12.53 -0.69 15.69
N TYR A 150 -13.21 0.45 15.54
CA TYR A 150 -14.46 0.71 16.25
C TYR A 150 -15.64 -0.10 15.74
N ALA A 151 -15.75 -0.33 14.43
CA ALA A 151 -16.79 -1.19 13.85
C ALA A 151 -16.70 -2.64 14.32
N LEU A 152 -15.50 -3.11 14.68
CA LEU A 152 -15.27 -4.41 15.31
C LEU A 152 -15.45 -4.41 16.83
N GLY A 153 -15.83 -3.27 17.44
CA GLY A 153 -16.07 -3.15 18.87
C GLY A 153 -14.83 -2.93 19.75
N TYR A 154 -13.66 -2.74 19.14
CA TYR A 154 -12.41 -2.50 19.86
C TYR A 154 -12.20 -1.01 20.17
N ARG A 155 -11.42 -0.74 21.22
CA ARG A 155 -10.97 0.62 21.58
C ARG A 155 -9.47 0.80 21.39
N SER A 156 -8.73 -0.32 21.30
CA SER A 156 -7.29 -0.30 21.06
C SER A 156 -6.86 -1.53 20.26
N VAL A 157 -5.66 -1.43 19.70
CA VAL A 157 -4.95 -2.44 18.92
C VAL A 157 -3.64 -2.72 19.63
N ALA A 158 -3.40 -3.96 20.02
CA ALA A 158 -2.15 -4.35 20.68
C ALA A 158 -0.94 -4.09 19.77
N MET A 159 -1.06 -4.44 18.49
CA MET A 159 -0.04 -4.18 17.48
C MET A 159 -0.69 -3.90 16.13
N VAL A 160 -0.35 -2.76 15.51
CA VAL A 160 -0.61 -2.53 14.10
C VAL A 160 0.62 -2.92 13.29
N VAL A 161 0.41 -3.56 12.16
CA VAL A 161 1.48 -3.99 11.24
C VAL A 161 1.21 -3.42 9.87
N GLY A 162 2.22 -2.86 9.23
CA GLY A 162 2.11 -2.39 7.84
C GLY A 162 3.28 -2.86 6.99
N HIS A 163 2.97 -3.46 5.84
CA HIS A 163 3.94 -3.89 4.84
C HIS A 163 3.84 -3.01 3.60
N ASP A 164 4.97 -2.60 3.02
CA ASP A 164 5.09 -1.81 1.77
C ASP A 164 4.14 -0.58 1.77
N ALA A 165 3.11 -0.53 0.90
CA ALA A 165 2.13 0.55 0.88
C ALA A 165 1.24 0.64 2.15
N GLY A 166 1.14 -0.43 2.92
CA GLY A 166 0.49 -0.45 4.23
C GLY A 166 1.36 0.13 5.34
N ALA A 167 2.69 0.14 5.19
CA ALA A 167 3.60 0.66 6.22
C ALA A 167 3.39 2.14 6.52
N PRO A 168 3.22 3.06 5.55
CA PRO A 168 2.84 4.44 5.82
C PRO A 168 1.49 4.55 6.56
N VAL A 169 0.47 3.78 6.17
CA VAL A 169 -0.85 3.84 6.82
C VAL A 169 -0.76 3.42 8.27
N ALA A 170 -0.08 2.31 8.57
CA ALA A 170 0.16 1.85 9.93
C ALA A 170 0.98 2.87 10.74
N SER A 171 2.04 3.43 10.15
CA SER A 171 2.92 4.41 10.80
C SER A 171 2.18 5.70 11.15
N TRP A 172 1.41 6.25 10.21
CA TRP A 172 0.59 7.43 10.46
C TRP A 172 -0.53 7.16 11.47
N SER A 173 -1.12 5.96 11.46
CA SER A 173 -2.11 5.55 12.46
C SER A 173 -1.51 5.55 13.88
N ALA A 174 -0.34 4.96 14.05
CA ALA A 174 0.36 4.93 15.34
C ALA A 174 0.84 6.32 15.80
N LEU A 175 1.28 7.18 14.86
CA LEU A 175 1.71 8.54 15.14
C LEU A 175 0.55 9.44 15.59
N ILE A 176 -0.61 9.33 14.92
CA ILE A 176 -1.77 10.20 15.15
C ILE A 176 -2.58 9.73 16.37
N ARG A 177 -2.74 8.41 16.54
CA ARG A 177 -3.58 7.79 17.55
C ARG A 177 -2.82 6.72 18.36
N PRO A 178 -1.76 7.10 19.10
CA PRO A 178 -1.02 6.17 19.98
C PRO A 178 -1.90 5.62 21.12
N ASP A 179 -3.02 6.27 21.42
CA ASP A 179 -4.06 5.82 22.33
C ASP A 179 -4.83 4.60 21.80
N ILE A 180 -4.94 4.46 20.48
CA ILE A 180 -5.57 3.28 19.81
C ILE A 180 -4.50 2.25 19.43
N PHE A 181 -3.47 2.66 18.71
CA PHE A 181 -2.42 1.78 18.19
C PHE A 181 -1.24 1.73 19.14
N ARG A 182 -1.23 0.76 20.05
CA ARG A 182 -0.34 0.69 21.22
C ARG A 182 1.09 0.28 20.91
N SER A 183 1.31 -0.44 19.82
CA SER A 183 2.62 -0.76 19.29
C SER A 183 2.56 -0.95 17.78
N ILE A 184 3.72 -0.92 17.11
CA ILE A 184 3.77 -1.03 15.64
C ILE A 184 4.93 -1.91 15.17
N THR A 185 4.63 -2.72 14.13
CA THR A 185 5.64 -3.39 13.29
C THR A 185 5.59 -2.78 11.89
N ILE A 186 6.68 -2.14 11.48
CA ILE A 186 6.85 -1.54 10.15
C ILE A 186 7.63 -2.55 9.30
N MET A 187 7.17 -2.84 8.06
CA MET A 187 7.80 -3.86 7.23
C MET A 187 8.16 -3.34 5.84
N SER A 188 9.35 -3.66 5.40
CA SER A 188 9.92 -3.40 4.06
C SER A 188 10.06 -1.93 3.67
N SER A 189 9.17 -1.03 4.08
CA SER A 189 9.20 0.41 3.77
C SER A 189 9.43 1.20 5.04
N PRO A 190 10.63 1.76 5.28
CA PRO A 190 10.93 2.55 6.47
C PRO A 190 10.09 3.83 6.54
N PHE A 191 9.73 4.24 7.76
CA PHE A 191 8.97 5.47 8.02
C PHE A 191 9.90 6.67 8.18
N GLU A 192 9.73 7.69 7.35
CA GLU A 192 10.56 8.90 7.38
C GLU A 192 10.12 9.97 8.39
N GLY A 193 8.99 9.75 9.07
CA GLY A 193 8.35 10.78 9.90
C GLY A 193 7.58 11.81 9.10
N PRO A 194 6.89 12.74 9.79
CA PRO A 194 6.21 13.86 9.15
C PRO A 194 7.17 14.80 8.43
N PRO A 195 6.74 15.41 7.32
CA PRO A 195 7.52 16.43 6.63
C PRO A 195 7.76 17.64 7.55
N ALA A 196 8.96 18.24 7.44
CA ALA A 196 9.28 19.43 8.23
C ALA A 196 8.43 20.65 7.80
N LEU A 197 8.01 21.45 8.78
CA LEU A 197 7.53 22.80 8.53
C LEU A 197 8.72 23.73 8.34
N PRO A 198 8.61 24.72 7.45
CA PRO A 198 9.57 25.79 7.35
C PRO A 198 9.41 26.74 8.56
N PHE A 199 10.26 26.59 9.59
CA PHE A 199 10.34 27.56 10.67
C PHE A 199 11.26 28.71 10.29
N ASN A 200 10.97 29.92 10.79
CA ASN A 200 11.76 31.14 10.57
C ASN A 200 11.89 31.59 9.12
N THR A 201 10.88 31.41 8.30
CA THR A 201 10.88 31.87 6.91
C THR A 201 10.91 33.41 6.78
N ALA A 202 10.54 34.16 7.83
CA ALA A 202 10.53 35.62 7.83
C ALA A 202 11.93 36.22 7.61
N ASN A 203 13.00 35.57 8.02
CA ASN A 203 14.37 36.07 7.93
C ASN A 203 15.17 35.44 6.77
N GLY A 204 14.51 34.79 5.82
CA GLY A 204 15.19 34.12 4.71
C GLY A 204 16.12 32.98 5.17
N ALA A 205 15.90 32.45 6.39
CA ALA A 205 16.64 31.31 6.89
C ALA A 205 16.55 30.18 5.89
N LEU A 206 17.70 29.67 5.47
CA LEU A 206 17.84 28.63 4.48
C LEU A 206 17.01 27.41 4.89
N MET A 207 15.90 27.21 4.21
CA MET A 207 15.24 25.91 4.21
C MET A 207 16.28 24.87 3.80
N PRO A 208 16.37 23.72 4.50
CA PRO A 208 17.06 22.59 3.93
C PRO A 208 16.56 22.43 2.50
N ARG A 209 17.45 22.34 1.53
CA ARG A 209 17.03 22.10 0.14
C ARG A 209 16.02 20.96 0.16
N PRO A 210 14.80 21.18 -0.36
CA PRO A 210 13.86 20.09 -0.44
C PRO A 210 14.52 18.95 -1.22
N PRO A 211 14.33 17.70 -0.80
CA PRO A 211 14.84 16.56 -1.56
C PRO A 211 14.32 16.67 -3.00
N ILE A 212 15.13 16.27 -3.97
CA ILE A 212 14.73 16.20 -5.37
C ILE A 212 13.38 15.49 -5.49
N THR A 213 12.42 16.12 -6.16
CA THR A 213 11.10 15.53 -6.38
C THR A 213 11.19 14.29 -7.28
N ASP A 214 10.16 13.45 -7.28
CA ASP A 214 10.11 12.28 -8.16
C ASP A 214 10.16 12.69 -9.64
N ASP A 215 9.55 13.81 -10.01
CA ASP A 215 9.58 14.31 -11.40
C ASP A 215 10.97 14.84 -11.79
N GLN A 216 11.66 15.52 -10.88
CA GLN A 216 13.05 15.96 -11.10
C GLN A 216 13.99 14.74 -11.20
N LEU A 217 13.82 13.75 -10.34
CA LEU A 217 14.57 12.50 -10.41
C LEU A 217 14.33 11.78 -11.75
N ASP A 218 13.10 11.72 -12.21
CA ASP A 218 12.73 11.07 -13.46
C ASP A 218 13.38 11.77 -14.67
N ALA A 219 13.43 13.10 -14.64
CA ALA A 219 14.11 13.90 -15.65
C ALA A 219 15.63 13.63 -15.70
N GLU A 220 16.28 13.45 -14.56
CA GLU A 220 17.70 13.08 -14.51
C GLU A 220 17.94 11.61 -14.89
N LEU A 221 17.09 10.68 -14.45
CA LEU A 221 17.15 9.28 -14.85
C LEU A 221 17.02 9.10 -16.37
N ALA A 222 16.21 9.95 -17.02
CA ALA A 222 16.02 9.91 -18.46
C ALA A 222 17.26 10.29 -19.28
N LYS A 223 18.26 10.94 -18.66
CA LYS A 223 19.53 11.31 -19.29
C LYS A 223 20.59 10.20 -19.22
N LEU A 224 20.37 9.17 -18.42
CA LEU A 224 21.28 8.04 -18.30
C LEU A 224 21.36 7.20 -19.60
N ASN A 225 22.38 6.39 -19.70
CA ASN A 225 22.53 5.40 -20.77
C ASN A 225 22.66 3.99 -20.17
N PRO A 226 21.65 3.10 -20.34
CA PRO A 226 20.35 3.36 -20.99
C PRO A 226 19.46 4.32 -20.19
N PRO A 227 18.54 5.05 -20.85
CA PRO A 227 17.59 5.94 -20.18
C PRO A 227 16.68 5.18 -19.19
N ARG A 228 16.41 5.80 -18.03
CA ARG A 228 15.60 5.22 -16.95
C ARG A 228 14.42 6.11 -16.59
N LYS A 229 13.48 5.55 -15.81
CA LYS A 229 12.36 6.24 -15.16
C LYS A 229 12.08 5.63 -13.79
N TYR A 230 11.55 6.42 -12.87
CA TYR A 230 11.18 5.94 -11.55
C TYR A 230 9.79 5.30 -11.59
N TYR A 231 9.64 4.07 -11.06
CA TYR A 231 8.42 3.28 -11.17
C TYR A 231 7.18 3.97 -10.60
N GLN A 232 7.33 4.79 -9.54
CA GLN A 232 6.20 5.49 -8.94
C GLN A 232 5.61 6.53 -9.89
N ASN A 233 6.44 7.18 -10.72
CA ASN A 233 5.96 8.07 -11.77
C ASN A 233 5.21 7.31 -12.87
N HIS A 234 5.70 6.13 -13.25
CA HIS A 234 4.98 5.25 -14.18
C HIS A 234 3.61 4.83 -13.63
N GLN A 235 3.56 4.41 -12.37
CA GLN A 235 2.32 3.94 -11.72
C GLN A 235 1.29 5.06 -11.49
N ARG A 236 1.67 6.33 -11.50
CA ARG A 236 0.75 7.48 -11.47
C ARG A 236 0.07 7.75 -12.81
N THR A 237 0.56 7.17 -13.90
CA THR A 237 0.03 7.43 -15.24
C THR A 237 -1.32 6.74 -15.46
N ARG A 238 -2.14 7.32 -16.34
CA ARG A 238 -3.43 6.75 -16.73
C ARG A 238 -3.31 5.34 -17.33
N GLY A 239 -2.24 5.08 -18.09
CA GLY A 239 -2.02 3.78 -18.75
C GLY A 239 -1.51 2.66 -17.83
N ALA A 240 -1.10 2.96 -16.59
CA ALA A 240 -0.48 1.97 -15.73
C ALA A 240 -1.43 0.82 -15.32
N ASN A 241 -2.73 1.13 -15.16
CA ASN A 241 -3.73 0.09 -14.91
C ASN A 241 -3.80 -0.91 -16.07
N ASP A 242 -3.97 -0.39 -17.28
CA ASP A 242 -4.17 -1.22 -18.47
C ASP A 242 -2.90 -2.01 -18.83
N ASP A 243 -1.73 -1.41 -18.64
CA ASP A 243 -0.44 -2.09 -18.79
C ASP A 243 -0.35 -3.36 -17.95
N MET A 244 -0.69 -3.28 -16.67
CA MET A 244 -0.59 -4.43 -15.77
C MET A 244 -1.78 -5.39 -15.90
N LEU A 245 -3.01 -4.88 -16.05
CA LEU A 245 -4.23 -5.68 -16.13
C LEU A 245 -4.26 -6.52 -17.41
N HIS A 246 -3.83 -5.93 -18.52
CA HIS A 246 -3.80 -6.55 -19.84
C HIS A 246 -2.37 -6.92 -20.26
N ALA A 247 -1.52 -7.30 -19.28
CA ALA A 247 -0.15 -7.71 -19.55
C ALA A 247 -0.10 -8.78 -20.65
N PRO A 248 0.77 -8.63 -21.69
CA PRO A 248 0.81 -9.58 -22.83
C PRO A 248 1.07 -11.02 -22.42
N GLN A 249 1.81 -11.24 -21.33
CA GLN A 249 2.07 -12.57 -20.76
C GLN A 249 0.89 -13.14 -19.95
N GLY A 250 -0.22 -12.40 -19.84
CA GLY A 250 -1.34 -12.69 -18.97
C GLY A 250 -1.11 -12.26 -17.52
N LEU A 251 -2.21 -11.94 -16.83
CA LEU A 251 -2.17 -11.37 -15.47
C LEU A 251 -1.53 -12.32 -14.45
N HIS A 252 -1.76 -13.63 -14.58
CA HIS A 252 -1.13 -14.63 -13.71
C HIS A 252 0.41 -14.60 -13.82
N ASN A 253 0.93 -14.61 -15.04
CA ASN A 253 2.38 -14.56 -15.29
C ASN A 253 2.96 -13.19 -14.93
N PHE A 254 2.18 -12.10 -15.08
CA PHE A 254 2.59 -10.80 -14.57
C PHE A 254 2.86 -10.87 -13.06
N PHE A 255 1.94 -11.41 -12.26
CA PHE A 255 2.14 -11.58 -10.83
C PHE A 255 3.32 -12.51 -10.52
N ARG A 256 3.45 -13.65 -11.22
CA ARG A 256 4.56 -14.57 -11.01
C ARG A 256 5.91 -13.87 -11.19
N GLY A 257 6.12 -13.16 -12.31
CA GLY A 257 7.35 -12.42 -12.58
C GLY A 257 7.58 -11.29 -11.59
N TYR A 258 6.55 -10.50 -11.29
CA TYR A 258 6.64 -9.36 -10.37
C TYR A 258 7.02 -9.78 -8.94
N TYR A 259 6.40 -10.85 -8.41
CA TYR A 259 6.71 -11.38 -7.09
C TYR A 259 8.12 -11.98 -7.03
N TYR A 260 8.48 -12.79 -8.01
CA TYR A 260 9.82 -13.37 -8.09
C TYR A 260 10.91 -12.31 -8.17
N PHE A 261 10.73 -11.28 -9.01
CA PHE A 261 11.74 -10.24 -9.21
C PHE A 261 12.12 -9.50 -7.91
N LYS A 262 11.20 -9.37 -6.97
CA LYS A 262 11.41 -8.71 -5.68
C LYS A 262 11.73 -9.67 -4.53
N SER A 263 11.73 -10.97 -4.76
CA SER A 263 12.02 -11.99 -3.74
C SER A 263 13.52 -12.18 -3.52
N ALA A 264 13.88 -12.92 -2.47
CA ALA A 264 15.25 -13.36 -2.23
C ALA A 264 15.75 -14.38 -3.25
N ASP A 265 14.86 -15.04 -3.95
CA ASP A 265 15.20 -16.05 -4.96
C ASP A 265 15.78 -15.43 -6.24
N TYR A 266 15.42 -14.16 -6.53
CA TYR A 266 16.04 -13.42 -7.62
C TYR A 266 17.45 -12.96 -7.23
N LYS A 267 18.46 -13.57 -7.84
CA LYS A 267 19.88 -13.37 -7.49
C LYS A 267 20.44 -11.97 -7.78
N GLY A 268 19.71 -11.14 -8.54
CA GLY A 268 20.07 -9.74 -8.78
C GLY A 268 19.77 -8.79 -7.61
N ASN A 269 19.09 -9.26 -6.55
CA ASN A 269 18.77 -8.45 -5.38
C ASN A 269 19.94 -8.42 -4.38
N ASN A 270 20.74 -7.36 -4.44
CA ASN A 270 21.85 -7.11 -3.51
C ASN A 270 21.73 -5.69 -2.91
N PRO A 271 20.72 -5.42 -2.05
CA PRO A 271 20.42 -4.09 -1.56
C PRO A 271 21.48 -3.60 -0.55
N HIS A 272 21.83 -2.34 -0.69
CA HIS A 272 22.74 -1.61 0.16
C HIS A 272 22.33 -0.15 0.28
N PRO A 273 22.79 0.59 1.32
CA PRO A 273 22.51 2.01 1.45
C PRO A 273 23.04 2.80 0.26
N LEU A 274 22.18 3.65 -0.31
CA LEU A 274 22.57 4.61 -1.33
C LEU A 274 23.09 5.89 -0.68
N LYS A 275 24.09 6.53 -1.31
CA LYS A 275 24.74 7.74 -0.79
C LYS A 275 23.86 8.97 -0.88
N ALA A 276 23.06 9.07 -1.94
CA ALA A 276 22.21 10.23 -2.23
C ALA A 276 21.05 9.84 -3.15
N ARG A 277 20.06 10.71 -3.26
CA ARG A 277 18.95 10.55 -4.20
C ARG A 277 19.30 11.21 -5.54
N THR A 278 20.38 10.77 -6.20
CA THR A 278 20.77 11.16 -7.55
C THR A 278 20.43 10.08 -8.55
N ALA A 279 20.40 10.42 -9.85
CA ALA A 279 20.07 9.45 -10.89
C ALA A 279 21.07 8.28 -10.94
N GLU A 280 22.36 8.55 -10.75
CA GLU A 280 23.43 7.54 -10.76
C GLU A 280 23.32 6.57 -9.60
N GLU A 281 23.07 7.08 -8.39
CA GLU A 281 22.87 6.23 -7.20
C GLU A 281 21.58 5.42 -7.32
N MET A 282 20.47 6.06 -7.71
CA MET A 282 19.19 5.39 -7.88
C MET A 282 19.21 4.33 -8.98
N ALA A 283 20.03 4.50 -10.02
CA ALA A 283 20.16 3.50 -11.09
C ALA A 283 20.82 2.17 -10.65
N GLN A 284 21.36 2.08 -9.44
CA GLN A 284 21.82 0.82 -8.85
C GLN A 284 20.66 -0.06 -8.39
N ILE A 285 19.47 0.52 -8.21
CA ILE A 285 18.25 -0.20 -7.83
C ILE A 285 17.73 -0.97 -9.07
N PRO A 286 17.27 -2.23 -8.91
CA PRO A 286 16.75 -3.03 -10.01
C PRO A 286 15.58 -2.38 -10.77
N HIS A 287 15.36 -2.87 -11.99
CA HIS A 287 14.38 -2.32 -12.93
C HIS A 287 12.93 -2.33 -12.42
N TYR A 288 12.58 -3.13 -11.44
CA TYR A 288 11.24 -3.06 -10.85
C TYR A 288 10.98 -1.77 -10.04
N TYR A 289 12.01 -1.01 -9.69
CA TYR A 289 11.90 0.31 -9.06
C TYR A 289 12.46 1.43 -9.96
N VAL A 290 13.61 1.20 -10.62
CA VAL A 290 14.20 2.18 -11.55
C VAL A 290 14.18 1.57 -12.95
N MET A 291 13.01 1.68 -13.58
CA MET A 291 12.65 1.02 -14.84
C MET A 291 13.50 1.54 -16.01
N LEU A 292 13.70 0.73 -17.03
CA LEU A 292 14.09 1.23 -18.35
C LEU A 292 12.99 2.14 -18.89
N LYS A 293 13.37 3.27 -19.50
CA LYS A 293 12.41 4.32 -19.91
C LYS A 293 11.40 3.82 -20.93
N ASP A 294 11.82 2.96 -21.84
CA ASP A 294 11.02 2.37 -22.92
C ASP A 294 10.18 1.17 -22.51
N LYS A 295 10.39 0.63 -21.29
CA LYS A 295 9.64 -0.55 -20.80
C LYS A 295 8.42 -0.14 -19.99
N SER A 296 7.37 -0.93 -20.10
CA SER A 296 6.24 -0.90 -19.19
C SER A 296 6.50 -1.75 -17.94
N MET A 297 5.62 -1.70 -16.94
CA MET A 297 5.74 -2.59 -15.77
C MET A 297 5.47 -4.04 -16.15
N ALA A 298 4.51 -4.30 -17.05
CA ALA A 298 4.26 -5.65 -17.57
C ALA A 298 5.49 -6.22 -18.29
N ALA A 299 6.14 -5.43 -19.14
CA ALA A 299 7.36 -5.84 -19.83
C ALA A 299 8.52 -6.09 -18.85
N THR A 300 8.65 -5.23 -17.83
CA THR A 300 9.68 -5.39 -16.78
C THR A 300 9.48 -6.68 -15.98
N ALA A 301 8.24 -7.02 -15.63
CA ALA A 301 7.92 -8.26 -14.94
C ALA A 301 8.14 -9.50 -15.83
N ALA A 302 7.88 -9.39 -17.14
CA ALA A 302 8.11 -10.48 -18.10
C ALA A 302 9.60 -10.84 -18.24
N GLU A 303 10.49 -9.85 -18.22
CA GLU A 303 11.94 -10.07 -18.29
C GLU A 303 12.48 -10.85 -17.07
N ALA A 304 11.80 -10.75 -15.93
CA ALA A 304 12.16 -11.43 -14.69
C ALA A 304 11.38 -12.74 -14.46
N MET A 305 10.74 -13.30 -15.49
CA MET A 305 10.01 -14.58 -15.34
C MET A 305 10.97 -15.68 -14.86
N PRO A 306 10.66 -16.36 -13.74
CA PRO A 306 11.47 -17.48 -13.29
C PRO A 306 11.34 -18.68 -14.22
N PRO A 307 12.33 -19.58 -14.24
CA PRO A 307 12.24 -20.82 -15.04
C PRO A 307 11.17 -21.77 -14.50
N ALA A 308 10.69 -22.67 -15.36
CA ALA A 308 9.55 -23.55 -15.07
C ALA A 308 9.79 -24.49 -13.86
N ASP A 309 11.01 -24.98 -13.69
CA ASP A 309 11.40 -25.80 -12.54
C ASP A 309 11.35 -25.03 -11.21
N TYR A 310 11.73 -23.75 -11.21
CA TYR A 310 11.53 -22.89 -10.06
C TYR A 310 10.04 -22.74 -9.75
N ILE A 311 9.22 -22.43 -10.74
CA ILE A 311 7.76 -22.25 -10.57
C ILE A 311 7.15 -23.49 -9.93
N ALA A 312 7.45 -24.67 -10.46
CA ALA A 312 6.92 -25.94 -9.96
C ALA A 312 7.32 -26.26 -8.50
N ASN A 313 8.48 -25.74 -8.05
CA ASN A 313 9.02 -26.01 -6.71
C ASN A 313 8.86 -24.85 -5.72
N CYS A 314 8.31 -23.69 -6.13
CA CYS A 314 8.14 -22.52 -5.28
C CYS A 314 7.12 -22.77 -4.17
N LYS A 315 7.60 -22.87 -2.91
CA LYS A 315 6.76 -23.18 -1.76
C LYS A 315 6.20 -21.95 -1.06
N TRP A 316 6.88 -20.81 -1.15
CA TRP A 316 6.43 -19.61 -0.46
C TRP A 316 5.28 -18.90 -1.18
N LEU A 317 5.15 -19.12 -2.50
CA LEU A 317 4.06 -18.61 -3.35
C LEU A 317 3.78 -19.63 -4.47
N THR A 318 2.87 -20.55 -4.25
CA THR A 318 2.46 -21.57 -5.22
C THR A 318 1.68 -20.97 -6.39
N GLU A 319 1.50 -21.71 -7.48
CA GLU A 319 0.68 -21.27 -8.63
C GLU A 319 -0.77 -21.02 -8.23
N ALA A 320 -1.35 -21.86 -7.35
CA ALA A 320 -2.69 -21.63 -6.83
C ALA A 320 -2.79 -20.31 -6.04
N GLU A 321 -1.76 -19.98 -5.28
CA GLU A 321 -1.68 -18.73 -4.50
C GLU A 321 -1.49 -17.49 -5.40
N VAL A 322 -0.68 -17.58 -6.47
CA VAL A 322 -0.61 -16.52 -7.51
C VAL A 322 -1.97 -16.31 -8.16
N GLY A 323 -2.70 -17.42 -8.41
CA GLY A 323 -4.04 -17.39 -8.97
C GLY A 323 -5.03 -16.57 -8.16
N VAL A 324 -4.87 -16.48 -6.82
CA VAL A 324 -5.72 -15.62 -5.97
C VAL A 324 -5.54 -14.14 -6.33
N TYR A 325 -4.30 -13.67 -6.42
CA TYR A 325 -4.01 -12.28 -6.82
C TYR A 325 -4.51 -12.00 -8.23
N ALA A 326 -4.23 -12.90 -9.19
CA ALA A 326 -4.68 -12.76 -10.57
C ALA A 326 -6.22 -12.71 -10.67
N THR A 327 -6.94 -13.52 -9.90
CA THR A 327 -8.42 -13.52 -9.88
C THR A 327 -8.98 -12.22 -9.33
N GLU A 328 -8.51 -11.78 -8.16
CA GLU A 328 -9.05 -10.57 -7.54
C GLU A 328 -8.68 -9.30 -8.32
N TYR A 329 -7.45 -9.16 -8.78
CA TYR A 329 -7.05 -8.02 -9.64
C TYR A 329 -7.64 -8.09 -11.04
N GLY A 330 -7.89 -9.28 -11.60
CA GLY A 330 -8.62 -9.43 -12.85
C GLY A 330 -10.04 -8.87 -12.78
N ARG A 331 -10.67 -8.93 -11.59
CA ARG A 331 -11.99 -8.37 -11.32
C ARG A 331 -11.95 -6.85 -11.06
N THR A 332 -10.96 -6.37 -10.30
CA THR A 332 -10.93 -4.97 -9.82
C THR A 332 -10.04 -4.05 -10.65
N GLY A 333 -9.13 -4.60 -11.44
CA GLY A 333 -7.99 -3.84 -11.97
C GLY A 333 -7.08 -3.30 -10.87
N PHE A 334 -6.18 -2.42 -11.26
CA PHE A 334 -5.21 -1.78 -10.38
C PHE A 334 -5.54 -0.34 -10.03
N THR A 335 -6.55 0.28 -10.67
CA THR A 335 -6.84 1.72 -10.56
C THR A 335 -6.93 2.20 -9.11
N GLY A 336 -7.70 1.51 -8.27
CA GLY A 336 -7.82 1.87 -6.85
C GLY A 336 -6.51 1.79 -6.09
N ALA A 337 -5.77 0.70 -6.28
CA ALA A 337 -4.46 0.49 -5.66
C ALA A 337 -3.42 1.55 -6.09
N LEU A 338 -3.52 2.01 -7.35
CA LEU A 338 -2.63 3.03 -7.92
C LEU A 338 -2.92 4.45 -7.43
N GLN A 339 -4.14 4.74 -6.93
CA GLN A 339 -4.49 6.06 -6.40
C GLN A 339 -3.52 6.50 -5.27
N GLY A 340 -3.04 5.56 -4.46
CA GLY A 340 -2.05 5.85 -3.43
C GLY A 340 -0.76 6.47 -3.97
N TYR A 341 -0.30 6.09 -5.15
CA TYR A 341 0.88 6.69 -5.80
C TYR A 341 0.61 8.11 -6.30
N ARG A 342 -0.64 8.42 -6.66
CA ARG A 342 -1.03 9.76 -7.13
C ARG A 342 -1.06 10.81 -6.02
N VAL A 343 -1.37 10.42 -4.79
CA VAL A 343 -1.58 11.38 -3.69
C VAL A 343 -0.48 11.39 -2.62
N ARG A 344 0.33 10.33 -2.50
CA ARG A 344 1.20 10.15 -1.32
C ARG A 344 2.54 10.86 -1.38
N ARG A 345 3.15 11.10 -2.54
CA ARG A 345 4.54 11.59 -2.62
C ARG A 345 4.68 12.99 -3.22
N GLY A 346 3.94 13.96 -2.64
CA GLY A 346 4.15 15.37 -3.00
C GLY A 346 3.53 15.81 -4.33
N SER A 347 2.84 14.93 -5.03
CA SER A 347 2.02 15.28 -6.19
C SER A 347 0.68 15.93 -5.78
N ASP A 348 0.26 15.76 -4.53
CA ASP A 348 -0.91 16.43 -3.95
C ASP A 348 -0.46 17.42 -2.86
N PRO A 349 -0.49 18.74 -3.14
CA PRO A 349 -0.06 19.76 -2.18
C PRO A 349 -0.92 19.79 -0.91
N VAL A 350 -2.18 19.37 -0.97
CA VAL A 350 -3.07 19.32 0.19
C VAL A 350 -2.64 18.18 1.12
N SER A 351 -2.34 17.00 0.57
CA SER A 351 -1.80 15.88 1.36
C SER A 351 -0.52 16.29 2.09
N LEU A 352 0.38 17.01 1.42
CA LEU A 352 1.60 17.50 2.03
C LEU A 352 1.34 18.50 3.15
N ALA A 353 0.39 19.44 2.97
CA ALA A 353 0.00 20.41 3.98
C ALA A 353 -0.62 19.74 5.22
N GLU A 354 -1.50 18.75 5.02
CA GLU A 354 -2.07 17.94 6.09
C GLU A 354 -0.98 17.22 6.89
N MET A 355 -0.04 16.56 6.24
CA MET A 355 1.05 15.86 6.90
C MET A 355 1.99 16.80 7.68
N ARG A 356 2.25 17.99 7.17
CA ARG A 356 3.08 19.03 7.83
C ARG A 356 2.51 19.52 9.16
N THR A 357 1.20 19.39 9.38
CA THR A 357 0.57 19.70 10.68
C THR A 357 1.18 18.88 11.83
N PHE A 358 1.76 17.73 11.51
CA PHE A 358 2.42 16.84 12.47
C PHE A 358 3.96 17.03 12.52
N SER A 359 4.49 18.07 11.89
CA SER A 359 5.94 18.33 11.88
C SER A 359 6.53 18.30 13.29
N GLY A 360 7.66 17.64 13.45
CA GLY A 360 8.33 17.45 14.73
C GLY A 360 7.78 16.32 15.61
N ARG A 361 6.65 15.66 15.22
CA ARG A 361 6.17 14.46 15.90
C ARG A 361 6.94 13.22 15.47
N SER A 362 7.11 12.30 16.40
CA SER A 362 7.61 10.94 16.17
C SER A 362 6.56 9.90 16.56
N ILE A 363 6.71 8.67 16.08
CA ILE A 363 5.98 7.53 16.66
C ILE A 363 6.59 7.27 18.04
N ASP A 364 5.79 7.41 19.08
CA ASP A 364 6.20 7.32 20.50
C ASP A 364 5.67 6.06 21.21
N VAL A 365 5.10 5.14 20.46
CA VAL A 365 4.80 3.78 20.93
C VAL A 365 5.94 2.81 20.59
N PRO A 366 6.07 1.68 21.30
CA PRO A 366 7.04 0.64 20.96
C PRO A 366 6.94 0.27 19.47
N SER A 367 8.08 0.31 18.79
CA SER A 367 8.19 0.13 17.33
C SER A 367 9.27 -0.88 17.00
N GLN A 368 9.00 -1.76 16.04
CA GLN A 368 10.03 -2.59 15.42
C GLN A 368 9.94 -2.52 13.90
N PHE A 369 11.05 -2.83 13.24
CA PHE A 369 11.15 -2.93 11.79
C PHE A 369 11.55 -4.34 11.37
N ILE A 370 10.89 -4.90 10.36
CA ILE A 370 11.21 -6.21 9.79
C ILE A 370 11.27 -6.11 8.27
N ALA A 371 12.37 -6.55 7.66
CA ALA A 371 12.51 -6.64 6.20
C ALA A 371 13.43 -7.79 5.80
N GLY A 372 13.33 -8.25 4.58
CA GLY A 372 14.29 -9.20 4.02
C GLY A 372 15.65 -8.57 3.77
N LYS A 373 16.73 -9.36 3.85
CA LYS A 373 18.09 -8.88 3.49
C LYS A 373 18.20 -8.56 2.00
N SER A 374 17.40 -9.22 1.17
CA SER A 374 17.35 -8.98 -0.28
C SER A 374 16.30 -7.93 -0.70
N ASP A 375 15.75 -7.14 0.24
CA ASP A 375 14.73 -6.14 -0.05
C ASP A 375 15.31 -4.74 -0.29
N TRP A 376 15.25 -4.28 -1.53
CA TRP A 376 15.60 -2.91 -1.91
C TRP A 376 14.60 -1.85 -1.40
N GLY A 377 13.40 -2.26 -0.92
CA GLY A 377 12.42 -1.37 -0.30
C GLY A 377 13.00 -0.54 0.84
N VAL A 378 13.94 -1.11 1.57
CA VAL A 378 14.63 -0.48 2.71
C VAL A 378 15.47 0.74 2.30
N TYR A 379 16.03 0.73 1.07
CA TYR A 379 16.99 1.73 0.61
C TYR A 379 16.51 2.60 -0.55
N GLN A 380 15.23 2.51 -0.94
CA GLN A 380 14.68 3.36 -2.01
C GLN A 380 14.78 4.86 -1.73
N THR A 381 14.84 5.25 -0.46
CA THR A 381 15.04 6.63 -0.04
C THR A 381 16.24 6.68 0.90
N PRO A 382 17.37 7.22 0.44
CA PRO A 382 18.62 7.28 1.22
C PRO A 382 18.41 7.94 2.59
N GLY A 383 18.97 7.34 3.64
CA GLY A 383 18.94 7.86 5.02
C GLY A 383 17.63 7.65 5.79
N VAL A 384 16.55 7.15 5.15
CA VAL A 384 15.25 7.01 5.83
C VAL A 384 15.26 5.86 6.83
N ALA A 385 15.95 4.76 6.56
CA ALA A 385 16.07 3.65 7.50
C ALA A 385 16.80 4.06 8.80
N GLU A 386 17.83 4.88 8.68
CA GLU A 386 18.56 5.46 9.80
C GLU A 386 17.73 6.49 10.56
N LYS A 387 17.02 7.36 9.83
CA LYS A 387 16.11 8.35 10.42
C LYS A 387 14.97 7.68 11.18
N MET A 388 14.42 6.58 10.68
CA MET A 388 13.41 5.82 11.39
C MET A 388 13.90 5.32 12.74
N GLN A 389 15.13 4.84 12.81
CA GLN A 389 15.72 4.30 14.04
C GLN A 389 16.15 5.36 15.05
N THR A 390 16.33 6.60 14.62
CA THR A 390 16.87 7.68 15.48
C THR A 390 15.85 8.74 15.86
N THR A 391 15.03 9.19 14.92
CA THR A 391 14.15 10.35 15.13
C THR A 391 12.68 10.12 14.78
N ALA A 392 12.37 9.31 13.74
CA ALA A 392 10.99 9.14 13.33
C ALA A 392 10.20 8.18 14.26
N CYS A 393 10.91 7.26 14.95
CA CYS A 393 10.33 6.39 15.98
C CYS A 393 11.18 6.54 17.27
N SER A 394 10.64 7.24 18.27
CA SER A 394 11.37 7.51 19.53
C SER A 394 11.55 6.28 20.42
N LYS A 395 10.76 5.22 20.17
CA LYS A 395 10.81 3.95 20.89
C LYS A 395 11.04 2.78 19.95
N MET A 396 12.05 2.91 19.06
CA MET A 396 12.48 1.79 18.21
C MET A 396 13.21 0.76 19.07
N VAL A 397 12.65 -0.45 19.17
CA VAL A 397 13.17 -1.53 20.05
C VAL A 397 13.68 -2.73 19.27
N GLY A 398 13.52 -2.77 17.95
CA GLY A 398 14.01 -3.83 17.08
C GLY A 398 14.14 -3.39 15.63
N PHE A 399 15.24 -3.81 14.98
CA PHE A 399 15.47 -3.61 13.55
C PHE A 399 16.01 -4.92 12.96
N HIS A 400 15.16 -5.66 12.28
CA HIS A 400 15.43 -7.03 11.85
C HIS A 400 15.53 -7.12 10.32
N ARG A 401 16.67 -7.69 9.86
CA ARG A 401 16.90 -8.01 8.45
C ARG A 401 17.04 -9.52 8.31
N LEU A 402 16.06 -10.17 7.66
CA LEU A 402 15.96 -11.62 7.61
C LEU A 402 16.68 -12.20 6.38
N ASP A 403 17.52 -13.20 6.62
CA ASP A 403 18.12 -14.01 5.56
C ASP A 403 17.02 -14.82 4.83
N GLY A 404 17.24 -15.05 3.53
CA GLY A 404 16.31 -15.83 2.72
C GLY A 404 14.97 -15.15 2.47
N ALA A 405 14.87 -13.82 2.69
CA ALA A 405 13.72 -13.03 2.33
C ALA A 405 14.11 -11.80 1.53
N GLY A 406 13.29 -11.50 0.53
CA GLY A 406 13.26 -10.23 -0.20
C GLY A 406 12.15 -9.34 0.32
N HIS A 407 11.41 -8.76 -0.64
CA HIS A 407 10.34 -7.81 -0.33
C HIS A 407 9.13 -8.43 0.37
N TRP A 408 8.80 -9.67 0.06
CA TRP A 408 7.60 -10.34 0.56
C TRP A 408 7.87 -11.11 1.86
N VAL A 409 8.55 -10.48 2.80
CA VAL A 409 9.15 -11.10 3.98
C VAL A 409 8.18 -11.94 4.81
N GLN A 410 6.90 -11.51 4.93
CA GLN A 410 5.84 -12.25 5.63
C GLN A 410 5.35 -13.50 4.88
N GLN A 411 5.64 -13.60 3.59
CA GLN A 411 5.30 -14.75 2.76
C GLN A 411 6.51 -15.67 2.55
N GLU A 412 7.71 -15.10 2.42
CA GLU A 412 8.98 -15.82 2.20
C GLU A 412 9.53 -16.46 3.50
N GLN A 413 9.36 -15.78 4.67
CA GLN A 413 9.85 -16.24 5.98
C GLN A 413 8.76 -16.11 7.06
N PRO A 414 7.58 -16.72 6.88
CA PRO A 414 6.43 -16.52 7.77
C PRO A 414 6.69 -16.96 9.21
N GLU A 415 7.45 -18.04 9.42
CA GLU A 415 7.79 -18.57 10.73
C GLU A 415 8.62 -17.54 11.51
N LYS A 416 9.68 -17.00 10.89
CA LYS A 416 10.57 -16.05 11.54
C LYS A 416 9.89 -14.70 11.81
N VAL A 417 9.06 -14.24 10.87
CA VAL A 417 8.25 -13.03 11.05
C VAL A 417 7.28 -13.20 12.20
N SER A 418 6.58 -14.35 12.27
CA SER A 418 5.65 -14.66 13.37
C SER A 418 6.35 -14.72 14.72
N GLU A 419 7.52 -15.34 14.79
CA GLU A 419 8.34 -15.40 16.01
C GLU A 419 8.66 -14.00 16.54
N LEU A 420 9.20 -13.11 15.68
CA LEU A 420 9.54 -11.74 16.03
C LEU A 420 8.31 -10.93 16.47
N MET A 421 7.18 -11.10 15.77
CA MET A 421 5.93 -10.44 16.17
C MET A 421 5.42 -10.93 17.53
N LEU A 422 5.50 -12.23 17.81
CA LEU A 422 5.06 -12.78 19.10
C LEU A 422 5.98 -12.37 20.25
N GLU A 423 7.30 -12.33 20.04
CA GLU A 423 8.25 -11.80 21.02
C GLU A 423 7.95 -10.34 21.35
N PHE A 424 7.73 -9.53 20.31
CA PHE A 424 7.39 -8.13 20.45
C PHE A 424 6.06 -7.92 21.18
N LEU A 425 5.01 -8.66 20.80
CA LEU A 425 3.68 -8.61 21.45
C LEU A 425 3.74 -9.02 22.92
N ARG A 426 4.48 -10.06 23.28
CA ARG A 426 4.65 -10.49 24.69
C ARG A 426 5.27 -9.40 25.55
N LYS A 427 6.17 -8.62 24.98
CA LYS A 427 6.90 -7.57 25.70
C LYS A 427 6.19 -6.23 25.71
N TYR A 428 5.52 -5.88 24.62
CA TYR A 428 5.00 -4.54 24.37
C TYR A 428 3.50 -4.48 24.03
N GLY A 429 2.85 -5.61 23.74
CA GLY A 429 1.44 -5.68 23.34
C GLY A 429 0.43 -5.59 24.49
N LYS A 430 0.91 -5.46 25.74
CA LYS A 430 0.01 -5.27 26.88
C LYS A 430 -0.53 -3.86 26.85
N ALA A 431 -1.85 -3.74 26.60
CA ALA A 431 -2.60 -2.48 26.66
C ALA A 431 -2.77 -2.00 28.09
#